data_dc55e7c4241a43f0737946379f5c73f5
#
_entry.id   dc55e7c4241a43f0737946379f5c73f5
#
_cell.length_a   1.000
_cell.length_b   1.000
_cell.length_c   1.000
_cell.angle_alpha   90.00
_cell.angle_beta   90.00
_cell.angle_gamma   90.00
#
_symmetry.space_group_name_H-M   'P 1'
#
loop_
_entity.id
_entity.type
_entity.pdbx_description
1 polymer ?
#
loop_
_entity_poly.entity_id
_entity_poly.type
_entity_poly.pdbx_seq_one_letter_code
_entity_poly.pdbx_strand_id
1 'polypeptide(L)'
;MKYGIDTRCQHLADDNKDEIYGAISYPIYQSATFARDRVGGGSGYDYSRLQNPTREHLEKIVASLEEGIDTLAFSTGMAAITALMEIFKPGDHIIIDEDLYGGSIRLFHSINVKNGLTFTSVDLSSVDVEDYIQDNTKAIYAETPTNPMMRVSDLEELAKKAKKHDLLLIVDNTFLSPYFQNPLKLGADIVVHSGTKYLGGHNDTLAGFLITNREDIQEQLRFIIKTTGATLAPMDSWLILRGIKTLGVRMDRAQENALKIAHFLEKQEYVTRVLYPGLESHPGYELMKKQARGFGSILTFEVDSKERAYHILENVKLIQFAESLGGTETLITYPITQTHADLSKEELDRNGITDRILRLSVGIEGAEDLIADLEAVLK
;
A
#
# COMPACT_ATOMS: atom_id res chain seq x y z
N MET A 1 -17.56 19.65 11.09
CA MET A 1 -18.38 18.40 10.94
C MET A 1 -17.46 17.33 10.38
N LYS A 2 -17.37 16.15 10.99
CA LYS A 2 -16.50 15.07 10.48
C LYS A 2 -17.28 14.26 9.43
N TYR A 3 -16.88 14.38 8.17
CA TYR A 3 -17.51 13.64 7.06
C TYR A 3 -17.11 12.15 7.08
N GLY A 4 -17.98 11.28 6.54
CA GLY A 4 -17.66 9.89 6.24
C GLY A 4 -16.61 9.77 5.14
N ILE A 5 -16.01 8.57 4.98
CA ILE A 5 -14.87 8.36 4.09
C ILE A 5 -15.21 8.67 2.62
N ASP A 6 -16.39 8.29 2.13
CA ASP A 6 -16.81 8.56 0.76
C ASP A 6 -16.86 10.06 0.45
N THR A 7 -17.36 10.86 1.41
CA THR A 7 -17.36 12.32 1.28
C THR A 7 -15.96 12.89 1.33
N ARG A 8 -15.07 12.34 2.18
CA ARG A 8 -13.66 12.75 2.26
C ARG A 8 -12.85 12.42 1.01
N CYS A 9 -13.24 11.40 0.25
CA CYS A 9 -12.71 11.16 -1.08
C CYS A 9 -13.03 12.27 -2.08
N GLN A 10 -14.08 13.08 -1.83
CA GLN A 10 -14.52 14.15 -2.71
C GLN A 10 -14.13 15.54 -2.21
N HIS A 11 -14.12 15.74 -0.88
CA HIS A 11 -14.03 17.05 -0.24
C HIS A 11 -13.17 17.01 1.02
N LEU A 12 -12.41 18.06 1.25
CA LEU A 12 -11.87 18.38 2.57
C LEU A 12 -12.93 19.13 3.40
N ALA A 13 -12.85 19.01 4.73
CA ALA A 13 -13.80 19.69 5.62
C ALA A 13 -13.74 21.23 5.50
N ASP A 14 -12.54 21.74 5.19
CA ASP A 14 -12.24 23.17 5.05
C ASP A 14 -11.81 23.50 3.61
N ASP A 15 -12.40 22.81 2.62
CA ASP A 15 -12.06 22.99 1.22
C ASP A 15 -12.51 24.38 0.77
N ASN A 16 -11.59 25.34 0.77
CA ASN A 16 -11.79 26.60 0.10
C ASN A 16 -11.86 26.30 -1.39
N LYS A 17 -13.04 26.49 -1.99
CA LYS A 17 -13.23 26.46 -3.43
C LYS A 17 -12.15 27.36 -4.06
N ASP A 18 -11.67 26.98 -5.26
CA ASP A 18 -10.84 27.88 -6.03
C ASP A 18 -11.50 29.29 -6.03
N GLU A 19 -10.95 30.18 -5.21
CA GLU A 19 -11.53 31.50 -4.94
C GLU A 19 -11.53 32.38 -6.20
N ILE A 20 -10.67 32.04 -7.21
CA ILE A 20 -10.51 32.87 -8.41
C ILE A 20 -11.59 32.54 -9.45
N TYR A 21 -11.80 31.24 -9.75
CA TYR A 21 -12.68 30.86 -10.87
C TYR A 21 -13.80 29.91 -10.45
N GLY A 22 -13.84 29.43 -9.22
CA GLY A 22 -14.86 28.49 -8.71
C GLY A 22 -14.80 27.12 -9.39
N ALA A 23 -13.61 26.64 -9.77
CA ALA A 23 -13.43 25.35 -10.42
C ALA A 23 -13.83 24.20 -9.47
N ILE A 24 -14.64 23.26 -9.97
CA ILE A 24 -15.05 22.08 -9.21
C ILE A 24 -13.90 21.07 -9.12
N SER A 25 -13.10 20.93 -10.19
CA SER A 25 -11.88 20.11 -10.19
C SER A 25 -10.71 20.97 -9.75
N TYR A 26 -9.90 20.46 -8.82
CA TYR A 26 -8.73 21.22 -8.35
C TYR A 26 -7.75 21.49 -9.51
N PRO A 27 -7.21 22.72 -9.65
CA PRO A 27 -6.31 23.08 -10.74
C PRO A 27 -4.97 22.35 -10.69
N ILE A 28 -4.36 22.15 -11.88
CA ILE A 28 -2.98 21.68 -12.00
C ILE A 28 -2.04 22.89 -12.06
N TYR A 29 -1.24 23.06 -11.00
CA TYR A 29 -0.19 24.08 -10.97
C TYR A 29 1.14 23.53 -11.53
N GLN A 30 1.24 23.46 -12.85
CA GLN A 30 2.42 22.96 -13.57
C GLN A 30 3.50 24.04 -13.64
N SER A 31 4.07 24.38 -12.48
CA SER A 31 5.12 25.38 -12.32
C SER A 31 6.25 24.87 -11.45
N ALA A 32 7.49 25.15 -11.82
CA ALA A 32 8.67 24.82 -10.99
C ALA A 32 8.91 25.89 -9.91
N THR A 33 8.60 27.16 -10.19
CA THR A 33 8.91 28.30 -9.32
C THR A 33 7.75 29.29 -9.26
N PHE A 34 7.66 30.04 -8.18
CA PHE A 34 6.61 31.00 -7.92
C PHE A 34 7.21 32.39 -7.63
N ALA A 35 6.59 33.43 -8.19
CA ALA A 35 7.06 34.80 -8.01
C ALA A 35 6.71 35.33 -6.61
N ARG A 36 7.61 36.16 -6.07
CA ARG A 36 7.38 36.94 -4.84
C ARG A 36 7.10 38.39 -5.21
N ASP A 37 6.19 39.02 -4.50
CA ASP A 37 5.82 40.42 -4.67
C ASP A 37 6.86 41.37 -4.02
N ARG A 38 7.58 40.90 -2.98
CA ARG A 38 8.57 41.68 -2.22
C ARG A 38 9.53 40.75 -1.44
N VAL A 39 10.62 41.31 -0.95
CA VAL A 39 11.54 40.63 -0.03
C VAL A 39 10.77 40.23 1.22
N GLY A 40 10.81 38.93 1.57
CA GLY A 40 10.05 38.37 2.70
C GLY A 40 8.56 38.19 2.46
N GLY A 41 8.03 38.55 1.27
CA GLY A 41 6.65 38.28 0.85
C GLY A 41 6.55 37.01 -0.02
N GLY A 42 5.33 36.71 -0.49
CA GLY A 42 5.05 35.57 -1.38
C GLY A 42 3.70 34.95 -1.09
N SER A 43 3.27 34.04 -1.97
CA SER A 43 2.00 33.29 -1.88
C SER A 43 2.02 32.11 -0.88
N GLY A 44 3.15 31.86 -0.21
CA GLY A 44 3.38 30.64 0.56
C GLY A 44 4.10 29.55 -0.24
N TYR A 45 4.20 29.71 -1.56
CA TYR A 45 4.89 28.79 -2.46
C TYR A 45 6.11 29.48 -3.07
N ASP A 46 7.24 28.78 -3.12
CA ASP A 46 8.49 29.26 -3.69
C ASP A 46 8.97 28.39 -4.86
N TYR A 47 9.00 27.08 -4.63
CA TYR A 47 9.57 26.11 -5.54
C TYR A 47 8.91 24.75 -5.40
N SER A 48 8.52 24.11 -6.50
CA SER A 48 7.68 22.90 -6.49
C SER A 48 8.32 21.66 -5.85
N ARG A 49 9.66 21.58 -5.79
CA ARG A 49 10.33 20.53 -5.00
C ARG A 49 10.01 20.67 -3.51
N LEU A 50 9.84 21.89 -3.02
CA LEU A 50 9.48 22.16 -1.62
C LEU A 50 7.97 21.99 -1.42
N GLN A 51 7.20 22.80 -2.15
CA GLN A 51 5.73 22.84 -2.05
C GLN A 51 5.13 23.15 -3.41
N ASN A 52 4.00 22.52 -3.72
CA ASN A 52 3.21 22.78 -4.91
C ASN A 52 1.73 22.72 -4.56
N PRO A 53 0.87 23.67 -4.99
CA PRO A 53 -0.54 23.70 -4.58
C PRO A 53 -1.29 22.40 -4.89
N THR A 54 -1.09 21.80 -6.08
CA THR A 54 -1.77 20.56 -6.49
C THR A 54 -1.34 19.37 -5.62
N ARG A 55 -0.03 19.24 -5.36
CA ARG A 55 0.48 18.19 -4.48
C ARG A 55 0.03 18.38 -3.03
N GLU A 56 0.06 19.59 -2.51
CA GLU A 56 -0.39 19.89 -1.14
C GLU A 56 -1.88 19.56 -0.95
N HIS A 57 -2.73 19.86 -1.96
CA HIS A 57 -4.12 19.48 -1.90
C HIS A 57 -4.31 17.95 -1.84
N LEU A 58 -3.55 17.20 -2.64
CA LEU A 58 -3.51 15.75 -2.57
C LEU A 58 -3.05 15.26 -1.19
N GLU A 59 -1.95 15.82 -0.66
CA GLU A 59 -1.43 15.47 0.66
C GLU A 59 -2.49 15.66 1.76
N LYS A 60 -3.23 16.78 1.74
CA LYS A 60 -4.34 17.05 2.68
C LYS A 60 -5.48 16.03 2.57
N ILE A 61 -5.84 15.63 1.34
CA ILE A 61 -6.88 14.60 1.13
C ILE A 61 -6.42 13.26 1.69
N VAL A 62 -5.22 12.80 1.37
CA VAL A 62 -4.70 11.52 1.86
C VAL A 62 -4.54 11.54 3.38
N ALA A 63 -4.05 12.63 3.99
CA ALA A 63 -4.02 12.82 5.43
C ALA A 63 -5.42 12.68 6.05
N SER A 64 -6.41 13.33 5.44
CA SER A 64 -7.81 13.22 5.89
C SER A 64 -8.34 11.79 5.81
N LEU A 65 -8.01 11.04 4.77
CA LEU A 65 -8.49 9.65 4.59
C LEU A 65 -7.85 8.70 5.60
N GLU A 66 -6.54 8.80 5.86
CA GLU A 66 -5.83 8.00 6.87
C GLU A 66 -6.02 8.54 8.30
N GLU A 67 -6.66 9.72 8.45
CA GLU A 67 -6.83 10.40 9.74
C GLU A 67 -5.50 10.78 10.41
N GLY A 68 -4.50 11.12 9.56
CA GLY A 68 -3.20 11.67 9.96
C GLY A 68 -3.22 13.19 10.08
N ILE A 69 -2.18 13.74 10.72
CA ILE A 69 -1.96 15.20 10.79
C ILE A 69 -1.25 15.72 9.55
N ASP A 70 -0.48 14.86 8.88
CA ASP A 70 0.26 15.22 7.66
C ASP A 70 0.47 14.02 6.74
N THR A 71 0.62 14.32 5.46
CA THR A 71 1.01 13.37 4.41
C THR A 71 2.09 14.00 3.54
N LEU A 72 3.06 13.18 3.14
CA LEU A 72 4.09 13.54 2.17
C LEU A 72 3.91 12.70 0.91
N ALA A 73 3.85 13.35 -0.27
CA ALA A 73 3.67 12.68 -1.56
C ALA A 73 4.99 12.57 -2.32
N PHE A 74 5.38 11.33 -2.64
CA PHE A 74 6.61 10.94 -3.32
C PHE A 74 6.33 10.43 -4.74
N SER A 75 7.36 10.46 -5.59
CA SER A 75 7.28 9.99 -6.98
C SER A 75 6.92 8.49 -7.13
N THR A 76 7.20 7.67 -6.12
CA THR A 76 6.86 6.23 -6.08
C THR A 76 6.73 5.75 -4.64
N GLY A 77 6.09 4.57 -4.44
CA GLY A 77 6.08 3.90 -3.13
C GLY A 77 7.49 3.62 -2.61
N MET A 78 8.40 3.17 -3.49
CA MET A 78 9.80 2.94 -3.11
C MET A 78 10.54 4.22 -2.72
N ALA A 79 10.25 5.36 -3.35
CA ALA A 79 10.81 6.65 -2.96
C ALA A 79 10.32 7.08 -1.56
N ALA A 80 9.07 6.78 -1.23
CA ALA A 80 8.51 7.00 0.10
C ALA A 80 9.22 6.12 1.15
N ILE A 81 9.37 4.81 0.90
CA ILE A 81 10.04 3.90 1.83
C ILE A 81 11.53 4.27 1.98
N THR A 82 12.22 4.64 0.88
CA THR A 82 13.60 5.11 0.94
C THR A 82 13.74 6.35 1.83
N ALA A 83 12.85 7.33 1.67
CA ALA A 83 12.84 8.53 2.50
C ALA A 83 12.51 8.22 3.97
N LEU A 84 11.63 7.25 4.22
CA LEU A 84 11.32 6.78 5.57
C LEU A 84 12.56 6.20 6.26
N MET A 85 13.38 5.42 5.55
CA MET A 85 14.59 4.83 6.13
C MET A 85 15.63 5.87 6.55
N GLU A 86 15.59 7.10 6.01
CA GLU A 86 16.49 8.20 6.40
C GLU A 86 16.23 8.80 7.80
N ILE A 87 15.11 8.41 8.46
CA ILE A 87 14.90 8.78 9.88
C ILE A 87 15.79 7.97 10.84
N PHE A 88 16.26 6.80 10.40
CA PHE A 88 17.11 5.91 11.19
C PHE A 88 18.59 6.19 11.01
N LYS A 89 19.39 5.80 11.98
CA LYS A 89 20.84 6.02 12.01
C LYS A 89 21.60 4.72 11.81
N PRO A 90 22.86 4.78 11.33
CA PRO A 90 23.72 3.61 11.32
C PRO A 90 23.80 2.96 12.71
N GLY A 91 23.58 1.65 12.75
CA GLY A 91 23.49 0.86 13.99
C GLY A 91 22.08 0.61 14.49
N ASP A 92 21.07 1.30 13.97
CA ASP A 92 19.66 1.03 14.33
C ASP A 92 19.20 -0.33 13.75
N HIS A 93 18.34 -1.02 14.50
CA HIS A 93 17.74 -2.27 14.15
C HIS A 93 16.23 -2.09 13.92
N ILE A 94 15.70 -2.79 12.89
CA ILE A 94 14.29 -2.76 12.53
C ILE A 94 13.79 -4.21 12.40
N ILE A 95 12.70 -4.54 13.07
CA ILE A 95 12.00 -5.80 12.88
C ILE A 95 11.03 -5.60 11.71
N ILE A 96 11.09 -6.49 10.72
CA ILE A 96 10.26 -6.40 9.51
C ILE A 96 9.45 -7.69 9.33
N ASP A 97 8.26 -7.57 8.72
CA ASP A 97 7.54 -8.74 8.28
C ASP A 97 8.37 -9.50 7.23
N GLU A 98 8.36 -10.83 7.27
CA GLU A 98 9.14 -11.63 6.29
C GLU A 98 8.47 -11.72 4.92
N ASP A 99 7.14 -11.54 4.87
CA ASP A 99 6.30 -11.59 3.67
C ASP A 99 5.90 -10.18 3.23
N LEU A 100 6.88 -9.32 2.95
CA LEU A 100 6.71 -7.97 2.45
C LEU A 100 6.78 -7.91 0.92
N TYR A 101 6.33 -6.77 0.37
CA TYR A 101 6.63 -6.45 -1.02
C TYR A 101 8.12 -6.61 -1.34
N GLY A 102 8.45 -7.40 -2.38
CA GLY A 102 9.84 -7.74 -2.72
C GLY A 102 10.75 -6.53 -2.94
N GLY A 103 10.21 -5.39 -3.43
CA GLY A 103 10.95 -4.14 -3.54
C GLY A 103 11.43 -3.60 -2.18
N SER A 104 10.61 -3.73 -1.13
CA SER A 104 10.97 -3.33 0.23
C SER A 104 12.08 -4.21 0.80
N ILE A 105 11.96 -5.52 0.64
CA ILE A 105 12.99 -6.50 1.04
C ILE A 105 14.31 -6.18 0.35
N ARG A 106 14.30 -5.98 -0.98
CA ARG A 106 15.48 -5.61 -1.76
C ARG A 106 16.13 -4.31 -1.26
N LEU A 107 15.32 -3.28 -0.97
CA LEU A 107 15.83 -2.01 -0.42
C LEU A 107 16.52 -2.24 0.93
N PHE A 108 15.88 -2.96 1.84
CA PHE A 108 16.38 -3.19 3.20
C PHE A 108 17.69 -3.97 3.17
N HIS A 109 17.73 -5.10 2.49
CA HIS A 109 18.89 -6.00 2.49
C HIS A 109 20.00 -5.61 1.53
N SER A 110 19.73 -4.78 0.49
CA SER A 110 20.76 -4.41 -0.50
C SER A 110 21.28 -3.00 -0.33
N ILE A 111 20.46 -2.04 0.12
CA ILE A 111 20.82 -0.63 0.22
C ILE A 111 20.96 -0.20 1.69
N ASN A 112 19.92 -0.43 2.50
CA ASN A 112 19.92 0.08 3.87
C ASN A 112 20.94 -0.62 4.78
N VAL A 113 21.24 -1.90 4.55
CA VAL A 113 22.34 -2.60 5.23
C VAL A 113 23.70 -1.93 4.95
N LYS A 114 23.93 -1.43 3.73
CA LYS A 114 25.15 -0.65 3.42
C LYS A 114 25.21 0.68 4.17
N ASN A 115 24.05 1.23 4.52
CA ASN A 115 23.91 2.45 5.31
C ASN A 115 24.03 2.17 6.83
N GLY A 116 24.31 0.93 7.22
CA GLY A 116 24.53 0.50 8.61
C GLY A 116 23.26 0.15 9.38
N LEU A 117 22.11 0.03 8.73
CA LEU A 117 20.88 -0.50 9.36
C LEU A 117 20.94 -2.03 9.44
N THR A 118 20.29 -2.59 10.43
CA THR A 118 20.15 -4.03 10.61
C THR A 118 18.69 -4.42 10.66
N PHE A 119 18.37 -5.63 10.17
CA PHE A 119 16.99 -6.08 10.04
C PHE A 119 16.84 -7.50 10.57
N THR A 120 15.73 -7.78 11.26
CA THR A 120 15.25 -9.13 11.58
C THR A 120 13.91 -9.37 10.89
N SER A 121 13.86 -10.35 9.98
CA SER A 121 12.64 -10.73 9.26
C SER A 121 11.93 -11.86 10.00
N VAL A 122 10.65 -11.65 10.34
CA VAL A 122 9.81 -12.61 11.07
C VAL A 122 8.37 -12.58 10.56
N ASP A 123 7.64 -13.67 10.70
CA ASP A 123 6.19 -13.69 10.44
C ASP A 123 5.44 -13.01 11.60
N LEU A 124 5.15 -11.70 11.46
CA LEU A 124 4.48 -10.90 12.49
C LEU A 124 3.05 -11.37 12.79
N SER A 125 2.47 -12.23 11.95
CA SER A 125 1.14 -12.80 12.19
C SER A 125 1.15 -13.97 13.19
N SER A 126 2.31 -14.58 13.43
CA SER A 126 2.41 -15.84 14.18
C SER A 126 3.38 -15.80 15.37
N VAL A 127 4.34 -14.86 15.41
CA VAL A 127 5.35 -14.79 16.48
C VAL A 127 5.04 -13.71 17.51
N ASP A 128 5.62 -13.84 18.69
CA ASP A 128 5.73 -12.73 19.63
C ASP A 128 6.90 -11.83 19.22
N VAL A 129 6.60 -10.62 18.74
CA VAL A 129 7.62 -9.68 18.27
C VAL A 129 8.59 -9.28 19.39
N GLU A 130 8.18 -9.37 20.68
CA GLU A 130 9.03 -9.03 21.82
C GLU A 130 10.27 -9.94 21.92
N ASP A 131 10.19 -11.20 21.44
CA ASP A 131 11.32 -12.15 21.42
C ASP A 131 12.46 -11.73 20.48
N TYR A 132 12.21 -10.77 19.59
CA TYR A 132 13.15 -10.29 18.56
C TYR A 132 13.67 -8.88 18.83
N ILE A 133 13.20 -8.22 19.90
CA ILE A 133 13.64 -6.86 20.27
C ILE A 133 15.08 -6.91 20.80
N GLN A 134 15.92 -6.03 20.27
CA GLN A 134 17.30 -5.80 20.66
C GLN A 134 17.45 -4.40 21.29
N ASP A 135 18.55 -4.15 21.98
CA ASP A 135 18.82 -2.83 22.62
C ASP A 135 18.81 -1.66 21.62
N ASN A 136 19.16 -1.94 20.37
CA ASN A 136 19.20 -0.97 19.27
C ASN A 136 17.97 -1.01 18.36
N THR A 137 16.93 -1.79 18.68
CA THR A 137 15.68 -1.81 17.91
C THR A 137 14.98 -0.45 17.98
N LYS A 138 14.53 0.07 16.84
CA LYS A 138 13.85 1.37 16.71
C LYS A 138 12.46 1.29 16.10
N ALA A 139 12.18 0.25 15.33
CA ALA A 139 10.89 0.13 14.67
C ALA A 139 10.47 -1.32 14.40
N ILE A 140 9.17 -1.47 14.23
CA ILE A 140 8.51 -2.64 13.63
C ILE A 140 7.89 -2.16 12.32
N TYR A 141 8.21 -2.84 11.20
CA TYR A 141 7.63 -2.56 9.88
C TYR A 141 6.74 -3.74 9.46
N ALA A 142 5.44 -3.50 9.41
CA ALA A 142 4.42 -4.50 9.07
C ALA A 142 3.74 -4.17 7.74
N GLU A 143 3.34 -5.22 7.01
CA GLU A 143 2.41 -5.15 5.88
C GLU A 143 1.25 -6.10 6.19
N THR A 144 0.00 -5.63 6.14
CA THR A 144 -1.15 -6.49 6.48
C THR A 144 -2.41 -6.09 5.71
N PRO A 145 -3.01 -7.02 4.93
CA PRO A 145 -2.51 -8.37 4.61
C PRO A 145 -1.18 -8.36 3.87
N THR A 146 -0.36 -9.41 4.05
CA THR A 146 0.97 -9.52 3.43
C THR A 146 0.90 -9.87 1.94
N ASN A 147 1.99 -9.70 1.22
CA ASN A 147 2.12 -9.96 -0.20
C ASN A 147 3.21 -11.01 -0.50
N PRO A 148 2.89 -12.20 -1.06
CA PRO A 148 1.60 -12.59 -1.62
C PRO A 148 0.76 -13.50 -0.72
N MET A 149 1.22 -13.86 0.48
CA MET A 149 0.63 -14.95 1.27
C MET A 149 -0.64 -14.54 2.03
N MET A 150 -1.02 -13.26 1.98
CA MET A 150 -2.25 -12.72 2.58
C MET A 150 -2.36 -12.93 4.10
N ARG A 151 -1.22 -13.07 4.80
CA ARG A 151 -1.19 -13.20 6.27
C ARG A 151 -1.71 -11.92 6.92
N VAL A 152 -2.36 -12.04 8.07
CA VAL A 152 -2.96 -10.90 8.78
C VAL A 152 -2.34 -10.77 10.17
N SER A 153 -1.72 -9.62 10.43
CA SER A 153 -1.11 -9.27 11.72
C SER A 153 -2.04 -8.39 12.56
N ASP A 154 -2.07 -8.60 13.88
CA ASP A 154 -2.87 -7.77 14.82
C ASP A 154 -2.16 -6.43 15.06
N LEU A 155 -2.63 -5.39 14.39
CA LEU A 155 -2.03 -4.05 14.48
C LEU A 155 -2.18 -3.43 15.85
N GLU A 156 -3.29 -3.65 16.57
CA GLU A 156 -3.46 -3.13 17.93
C GLU A 156 -2.48 -3.79 18.91
N GLU A 157 -2.23 -5.09 18.73
CA GLU A 157 -1.27 -5.81 19.59
C GLU A 157 0.17 -5.40 19.27
N LEU A 158 0.53 -5.28 17.99
CA LEU A 158 1.83 -4.75 17.58
C LEU A 158 2.07 -3.32 18.10
N ALA A 159 1.05 -2.45 18.04
CA ALA A 159 1.13 -1.08 18.54
C ALA A 159 1.35 -1.03 20.06
N LYS A 160 0.69 -1.90 20.84
CA LYS A 160 0.90 -2.00 22.30
C LYS A 160 2.34 -2.41 22.63
N LYS A 161 2.87 -3.40 21.90
CA LYS A 161 4.25 -3.89 22.09
C LYS A 161 5.26 -2.84 21.66
N ALA A 162 5.08 -2.22 20.50
CA ALA A 162 5.92 -1.12 20.04
C ALA A 162 5.98 0.03 21.08
N LYS A 163 4.83 0.47 21.55
CA LYS A 163 4.75 1.53 22.58
C LYS A 163 5.41 1.15 23.90
N LYS A 164 5.28 -0.11 24.34
CA LYS A 164 5.91 -0.62 25.58
C LYS A 164 7.45 -0.51 25.53
N HIS A 165 8.02 -0.67 24.34
CA HIS A 165 9.48 -0.66 24.11
C HIS A 165 9.99 0.61 23.44
N ASP A 166 9.18 1.67 23.36
CA ASP A 166 9.53 2.95 22.70
C ASP A 166 9.98 2.77 21.25
N LEU A 167 9.30 1.89 20.51
CA LEU A 167 9.54 1.59 19.10
C LEU A 167 8.47 2.28 18.23
N LEU A 168 8.84 2.61 17.00
CA LEU A 168 7.88 3.04 15.98
C LEU A 168 7.16 1.83 15.41
N LEU A 169 5.84 1.92 15.24
CA LEU A 169 5.08 1.00 14.40
C LEU A 169 4.82 1.66 13.04
N ILE A 170 5.39 1.07 12.00
CA ILE A 170 5.24 1.46 10.60
C ILE A 170 4.39 0.41 9.91
N VAL A 171 3.34 0.84 9.18
CA VAL A 171 2.43 -0.08 8.51
C VAL A 171 2.29 0.29 7.04
N ASP A 172 2.63 -0.64 6.15
CA ASP A 172 2.26 -0.54 4.73
C ASP A 172 0.79 -0.97 4.57
N ASN A 173 -0.07 0.01 4.26
CA ASN A 173 -1.52 -0.17 4.13
C ASN A 173 -1.98 -0.15 2.66
N THR A 174 -1.09 -0.46 1.74
CA THR A 174 -1.35 -0.39 0.30
C THR A 174 -2.51 -1.29 -0.13
N PHE A 175 -2.63 -2.52 0.41
CA PHE A 175 -3.63 -3.51 -0.02
C PHE A 175 -5.06 -3.18 0.40
N LEU A 176 -5.24 -2.56 1.55
CA LEU A 176 -6.57 -2.20 2.05
C LEU A 176 -6.95 -0.76 1.77
N SER A 177 -5.97 0.08 1.48
CA SER A 177 -6.14 1.53 1.36
C SER A 177 -6.79 2.16 2.61
N PRO A 178 -6.81 3.49 2.74
CA PRO A 178 -7.52 4.11 3.86
C PRO A 178 -9.04 3.86 3.82
N TYR A 179 -9.56 3.34 2.70
CA TYR A 179 -10.97 3.01 2.59
C TYR A 179 -11.38 1.86 3.51
N PHE A 180 -10.60 0.79 3.57
CA PHE A 180 -10.92 -0.37 4.41
C PHE A 180 -10.18 -0.38 5.75
N GLN A 181 -8.97 0.15 5.87
CA GLN A 181 -8.18 0.13 7.10
C GLN A 181 -7.52 1.47 7.38
N ASN A 182 -7.46 1.87 8.66
CA ASN A 182 -6.74 3.05 9.13
C ASN A 182 -5.76 2.66 10.24
N PRO A 183 -4.51 2.29 9.92
CA PRO A 183 -3.54 1.84 10.93
C PRO A 183 -3.22 2.88 11.99
N LEU A 184 -3.25 4.18 11.67
CA LEU A 184 -3.05 5.24 12.68
C LEU A 184 -4.07 5.17 13.82
N LYS A 185 -5.32 4.75 13.55
CA LYS A 185 -6.33 4.54 14.59
C LYS A 185 -6.06 3.30 15.45
N LEU A 186 -5.34 2.34 14.91
CA LEU A 186 -4.96 1.11 15.58
C LEU A 186 -3.63 1.24 16.34
N GLY A 187 -3.02 2.45 16.29
CA GLY A 187 -1.84 2.80 17.05
C GLY A 187 -0.54 2.81 16.28
N ALA A 188 -0.57 2.71 14.95
CA ALA A 188 0.62 2.93 14.12
C ALA A 188 1.10 4.40 14.21
N ASP A 189 2.41 4.61 14.11
CA ASP A 189 3.03 5.94 14.07
C ASP A 189 3.14 6.47 12.66
N ILE A 190 3.40 5.59 11.70
CA ILE A 190 3.61 5.93 10.28
C ILE A 190 2.84 4.92 9.41
N VAL A 191 2.14 5.44 8.42
CA VAL A 191 1.52 4.63 7.37
C VAL A 191 2.20 4.89 6.04
N VAL A 192 2.46 3.81 5.32
CA VAL A 192 3.04 3.80 3.97
C VAL A 192 1.95 3.43 2.97
N HIS A 193 1.93 4.09 1.80
CA HIS A 193 1.16 3.66 0.65
C HIS A 193 1.97 3.73 -0.64
N SER A 194 1.84 2.71 -1.46
CA SER A 194 2.02 2.87 -2.89
C SER A 194 0.74 3.47 -3.49
N GLY A 195 0.77 4.78 -3.75
CA GLY A 195 -0.37 5.48 -4.39
C GLY A 195 -0.63 5.02 -5.81
N THR A 196 0.35 4.36 -6.44
CA THR A 196 0.27 3.66 -7.73
C THR A 196 -0.90 2.67 -7.79
N LYS A 197 -1.31 2.12 -6.64
CA LYS A 197 -2.29 1.05 -6.51
C LYS A 197 -3.71 1.64 -6.39
N TYR A 198 -4.46 1.27 -5.39
CA TYR A 198 -5.87 1.66 -5.22
C TYR A 198 -6.13 3.16 -5.19
N LEU A 199 -5.21 3.98 -4.65
CA LEU A 199 -5.39 5.43 -4.60
C LEU A 199 -5.43 6.04 -6.02
N GLY A 200 -4.51 5.66 -6.90
CA GLY A 200 -4.56 5.99 -8.33
C GLY A 200 -5.66 5.20 -9.04
N GLY A 201 -5.57 3.89 -8.96
CA GLY A 201 -6.61 2.93 -9.36
C GLY A 201 -6.83 2.77 -10.86
N HIS A 202 -5.98 3.36 -11.73
CA HIS A 202 -6.17 3.36 -13.19
C HIS A 202 -4.94 2.92 -13.98
N ASN A 203 -3.91 2.38 -13.31
CA ASN A 203 -2.67 1.87 -13.93
C ASN A 203 -1.92 2.91 -14.79
N ASP A 204 -2.12 4.22 -14.55
CA ASP A 204 -1.68 5.33 -15.40
C ASP A 204 -0.66 6.27 -14.72
N THR A 205 -0.36 6.10 -13.42
CA THR A 205 0.57 6.95 -12.68
C THR A 205 1.26 6.19 -11.54
N LEU A 206 2.40 6.70 -11.11
CA LEU A 206 3.14 6.24 -9.95
C LEU A 206 3.05 7.27 -8.82
N ALA A 207 2.91 6.82 -7.59
CA ALA A 207 3.00 7.67 -6.41
C ALA A 207 3.36 6.85 -5.16
N GLY A 208 3.87 7.53 -4.12
CA GLY A 208 4.07 6.98 -2.80
C GLY A 208 3.65 7.98 -1.72
N PHE A 209 3.23 7.50 -0.58
CA PHE A 209 2.82 8.36 0.53
C PHE A 209 3.39 7.88 1.85
N LEU A 210 3.75 8.83 2.71
CA LEU A 210 3.99 8.63 4.14
C LEU A 210 3.01 9.51 4.90
N ILE A 211 2.29 8.92 5.83
CA ILE A 211 1.31 9.59 6.66
C ILE A 211 1.66 9.36 8.13
N THR A 212 1.52 10.39 8.97
CA THR A 212 1.80 10.29 10.41
C THR A 212 0.86 11.13 11.25
N ASN A 213 0.73 10.74 12.53
CA ASN A 213 0.07 11.50 13.59
C ASN A 213 1.05 12.17 14.55
N ARG A 214 2.34 12.12 14.26
CA ARG A 214 3.40 12.61 15.13
C ARG A 214 4.08 13.83 14.52
N GLU A 215 4.07 14.97 15.25
CA GLU A 215 4.69 16.22 14.82
C GLU A 215 6.21 16.09 14.65
N ASP A 216 6.89 15.37 15.55
CA ASP A 216 8.35 15.15 15.49
C ASP A 216 8.76 14.36 14.24
N ILE A 217 7.96 13.38 13.81
CA ILE A 217 8.16 12.61 12.59
C ILE A 217 7.83 13.45 11.36
N GLN A 218 6.74 14.20 11.40
CA GLN A 218 6.34 15.12 10.34
C GLN A 218 7.49 16.09 10.00
N GLU A 219 8.08 16.75 11.00
CA GLU A 219 9.18 17.68 10.80
C GLU A 219 10.39 17.01 10.13
N GLN A 220 10.78 15.82 10.60
CA GLN A 220 11.89 15.06 10.03
C GLN A 220 11.61 14.68 8.57
N LEU A 221 10.44 14.10 8.29
CA LEU A 221 10.07 13.68 6.93
C LEU A 221 9.95 14.87 5.97
N ARG A 222 9.39 16.01 6.41
CA ARG A 222 9.35 17.25 5.63
C ARG A 222 10.76 17.76 5.32
N PHE A 223 11.70 17.64 6.26
CA PHE A 223 13.10 17.96 6.01
C PHE A 223 13.74 17.01 4.99
N ILE A 224 13.50 15.71 5.11
CA ILE A 224 14.05 14.68 4.22
C ILE A 224 13.54 14.88 2.79
N ILE A 225 12.22 14.99 2.57
CA ILE A 225 11.65 15.10 1.22
C ILE A 225 12.14 16.34 0.48
N LYS A 226 12.22 17.50 1.14
CA LYS A 226 12.73 18.73 0.52
C LYS A 226 14.22 18.64 0.15
N THR A 227 14.99 17.83 0.89
CA THR A 227 16.43 17.66 0.73
C THR A 227 16.75 16.63 -0.34
N THR A 228 16.11 15.46 -0.31
CA THR A 228 16.30 14.37 -1.27
C THR A 228 15.61 14.64 -2.62
N GLY A 229 14.50 15.37 -2.60
CA GLY A 229 13.83 15.84 -3.81
C GLY A 229 12.94 14.83 -4.53
N ALA A 230 12.63 13.69 -3.92
CA ALA A 230 11.80 12.63 -4.52
C ALA A 230 10.28 12.94 -4.51
N THR A 231 9.91 14.18 -4.73
CA THR A 231 8.53 14.70 -4.65
C THR A 231 7.69 14.29 -5.85
N LEU A 232 6.38 14.08 -5.61
CA LEU A 232 5.41 13.80 -6.67
C LEU A 232 5.18 15.01 -7.55
N ALA A 233 5.13 14.80 -8.89
CA ALA A 233 4.88 15.87 -9.87
C ALA A 233 3.41 16.35 -9.83
N PRO A 234 3.12 17.60 -10.25
CA PRO A 234 1.77 18.14 -10.23
C PRO A 234 0.77 17.35 -11.06
N MET A 235 1.14 16.86 -12.23
CA MET A 235 0.27 16.06 -13.09
C MET A 235 -0.09 14.71 -12.45
N ASP A 236 0.92 14.00 -11.92
CA ASP A 236 0.69 12.74 -11.21
C ASP A 236 -0.14 12.97 -9.95
N SER A 237 0.09 14.06 -9.22
CA SER A 237 -0.75 14.46 -8.07
C SER A 237 -2.21 14.63 -8.46
N TRP A 238 -2.47 15.24 -9.62
CA TRP A 238 -3.84 15.43 -10.12
C TRP A 238 -4.49 14.11 -10.57
N LEU A 239 -3.73 13.20 -11.20
CA LEU A 239 -4.23 11.87 -11.57
C LEU A 239 -4.63 11.08 -10.32
N ILE A 240 -3.82 11.12 -9.27
CA ILE A 240 -4.17 10.47 -7.98
C ILE A 240 -5.41 11.12 -7.35
N LEU A 241 -5.49 12.46 -7.33
CA LEU A 241 -6.70 13.18 -6.85
C LEU A 241 -7.96 12.73 -7.60
N ARG A 242 -7.86 12.58 -8.92
CA ARG A 242 -8.95 12.09 -9.76
C ARG A 242 -9.31 10.64 -9.42
N GLY A 243 -8.31 9.77 -9.21
CA GLY A 243 -8.48 8.37 -8.83
C GLY A 243 -9.18 8.22 -7.47
N ILE A 244 -8.77 9.00 -6.47
CA ILE A 244 -9.35 8.96 -5.12
C ILE A 244 -10.86 9.24 -5.13
N LYS A 245 -11.35 10.08 -6.04
CA LYS A 245 -12.79 10.40 -6.12
C LYS A 245 -13.68 9.19 -6.37
N THR A 246 -13.15 8.12 -6.92
CA THR A 246 -13.88 6.86 -7.17
C THR A 246 -13.39 5.72 -6.28
N LEU A 247 -12.57 6.00 -5.27
CA LEU A 247 -11.94 4.98 -4.43
C LEU A 247 -13.00 4.04 -3.81
N GLY A 248 -14.03 4.58 -3.15
CA GLY A 248 -15.04 3.77 -2.47
C GLY A 248 -15.76 2.82 -3.42
N VAL A 249 -16.31 3.34 -4.51
CA VAL A 249 -17.06 2.50 -5.47
C VAL A 249 -16.19 1.44 -6.16
N ARG A 250 -14.88 1.71 -6.35
CA ARG A 250 -13.94 0.72 -6.88
C ARG A 250 -13.61 -0.35 -5.84
N MET A 251 -13.31 0.05 -4.60
CA MET A 251 -12.98 -0.88 -3.52
C MET A 251 -14.13 -1.83 -3.21
N ASP A 252 -15.36 -1.31 -3.10
CA ASP A 252 -16.56 -2.12 -2.84
C ASP A 252 -16.82 -3.12 -3.96
N ARG A 253 -16.80 -2.66 -5.22
CA ARG A 253 -17.02 -3.53 -6.38
C ARG A 253 -15.93 -4.60 -6.52
N ALA A 254 -14.68 -4.20 -6.39
CA ALA A 254 -13.55 -5.13 -6.52
C ALA A 254 -13.56 -6.19 -5.40
N GLN A 255 -13.90 -5.81 -4.16
CA GLN A 255 -14.06 -6.74 -3.05
C GLN A 255 -15.22 -7.73 -3.28
N GLU A 256 -16.38 -7.23 -3.73
CA GLU A 256 -17.53 -8.10 -4.08
C GLU A 256 -17.12 -9.14 -5.11
N ASN A 257 -16.42 -8.73 -6.16
CA ASN A 257 -15.91 -9.61 -7.19
C ASN A 257 -14.90 -10.62 -6.63
N ALA A 258 -13.95 -10.15 -5.80
CA ALA A 258 -12.92 -11.00 -5.18
C ALA A 258 -13.54 -12.10 -4.33
N LEU A 259 -14.58 -11.79 -3.55
CA LEU A 259 -15.27 -12.78 -2.73
C LEU A 259 -15.97 -13.86 -3.59
N LYS A 260 -16.63 -13.47 -4.68
CA LYS A 260 -17.24 -14.41 -5.61
C LYS A 260 -16.21 -15.33 -6.28
N ILE A 261 -15.09 -14.75 -6.71
CA ILE A 261 -14.00 -15.50 -7.34
C ILE A 261 -13.33 -16.43 -6.32
N ALA A 262 -13.09 -15.99 -5.08
CA ALA A 262 -12.52 -16.83 -4.03
C ALA A 262 -13.41 -18.06 -3.76
N HIS A 263 -14.72 -17.86 -3.59
CA HIS A 263 -15.66 -18.99 -3.43
C HIS A 263 -15.77 -19.90 -4.64
N PHE A 264 -15.56 -19.37 -5.85
CA PHE A 264 -15.48 -20.18 -7.05
C PHE A 264 -14.23 -21.06 -7.03
N LEU A 265 -13.06 -20.46 -6.71
CA LEU A 265 -11.77 -21.15 -6.66
C LEU A 265 -11.72 -22.24 -5.59
N GLU A 266 -12.31 -22.03 -4.39
CA GLU A 266 -12.39 -23.06 -3.34
C GLU A 266 -13.09 -24.37 -3.80
N LYS A 267 -13.90 -24.28 -4.84
CA LYS A 267 -14.68 -25.44 -5.35
C LYS A 267 -14.01 -26.16 -6.53
N GLN A 268 -12.88 -25.65 -7.00
CA GLN A 268 -12.21 -26.22 -8.17
C GLN A 268 -11.30 -27.39 -7.76
N GLU A 269 -11.39 -28.50 -8.49
CA GLU A 269 -10.64 -29.73 -8.23
C GLU A 269 -9.09 -29.51 -8.23
N TYR A 270 -8.63 -28.61 -9.09
CA TYR A 270 -7.21 -28.36 -9.33
C TYR A 270 -6.65 -27.17 -8.52
N VAL A 271 -7.46 -26.55 -7.69
CA VAL A 271 -7.04 -25.50 -6.76
C VAL A 271 -6.83 -26.12 -5.39
N THR A 272 -5.60 -26.12 -4.91
CA THR A 272 -5.22 -26.78 -3.65
C THR A 272 -5.38 -25.88 -2.44
N ARG A 273 -5.32 -24.54 -2.66
CA ARG A 273 -5.46 -23.54 -1.59
C ARG A 273 -5.92 -22.20 -2.15
N VAL A 274 -6.75 -21.50 -1.38
CA VAL A 274 -7.13 -20.10 -1.64
C VAL A 274 -6.81 -19.28 -0.40
N LEU A 275 -6.03 -18.23 -0.56
CA LEU A 275 -5.63 -17.29 0.49
C LEU A 275 -6.32 -15.96 0.24
N TYR A 276 -7.41 -15.72 0.97
CA TYR A 276 -8.16 -14.47 0.91
C TYR A 276 -8.78 -14.20 2.28
N PRO A 277 -8.43 -13.08 2.95
CA PRO A 277 -8.92 -12.79 4.29
C PRO A 277 -10.44 -12.65 4.41
N GLY A 278 -11.15 -12.52 3.28
CA GLY A 278 -12.61 -12.49 3.22
C GLY A 278 -13.30 -13.85 3.28
N LEU A 279 -12.56 -14.96 3.25
CA LEU A 279 -13.10 -16.31 3.43
C LEU A 279 -13.10 -16.70 4.92
N GLU A 280 -14.19 -17.30 5.40
CA GLU A 280 -14.28 -17.81 6.79
C GLU A 280 -13.23 -18.90 7.10
N SER A 281 -12.73 -19.57 6.07
CA SER A 281 -11.66 -20.56 6.15
C SER A 281 -10.27 -19.95 6.38
N HIS A 282 -10.10 -18.62 6.15
CA HIS A 282 -8.81 -17.95 6.29
C HIS A 282 -8.48 -17.70 7.76
N PRO A 283 -7.25 -18.04 8.24
CA PRO A 283 -6.87 -17.88 9.66
C PRO A 283 -7.05 -16.45 10.19
N GLY A 284 -6.86 -15.44 9.36
CA GLY A 284 -6.97 -14.02 9.72
C GLY A 284 -8.37 -13.43 9.57
N TYR A 285 -9.40 -14.22 9.23
CA TYR A 285 -10.75 -13.71 8.93
C TYR A 285 -11.36 -12.91 10.08
N GLU A 286 -11.40 -13.47 11.29
CA GLU A 286 -11.99 -12.79 12.45
C GLU A 286 -11.17 -11.56 12.88
N LEU A 287 -9.85 -11.63 12.78
CA LEU A 287 -8.99 -10.49 13.05
C LEU A 287 -9.22 -9.37 12.04
N MET A 288 -9.33 -9.71 10.76
CA MET A 288 -9.61 -8.72 9.70
C MET A 288 -10.96 -8.02 9.92
N LYS A 289 -12.01 -8.76 10.29
CA LYS A 289 -13.32 -8.16 10.64
C LYS A 289 -13.24 -7.20 11.82
N LYS A 290 -12.33 -7.44 12.77
CA LYS A 290 -12.12 -6.58 13.93
C LYS A 290 -11.41 -5.29 13.55
N GLN A 291 -10.34 -5.37 12.76
CA GLN A 291 -9.43 -4.23 12.52
C GLN A 291 -9.71 -3.45 11.24
N ALA A 292 -10.48 -4.01 10.28
CA ALA A 292 -10.76 -3.40 9.00
C ALA A 292 -12.27 -3.34 8.70
N ARG A 293 -12.66 -2.48 7.78
CA ARG A 293 -14.04 -2.36 7.28
C ARG A 293 -14.31 -3.26 6.07
N GLY A 294 -13.28 -3.94 5.58
CA GLY A 294 -13.37 -4.84 4.44
C GLY A 294 -12.10 -5.68 4.32
N PHE A 295 -12.06 -6.52 3.30
CA PHE A 295 -11.05 -7.55 3.10
C PHE A 295 -10.12 -7.25 1.91
N GLY A 296 -10.39 -6.17 1.16
CA GLY A 296 -9.67 -5.85 -0.07
C GLY A 296 -10.08 -6.71 -1.26
N SER A 297 -9.30 -6.61 -2.34
CA SER A 297 -9.58 -7.37 -3.58
C SER A 297 -8.37 -8.14 -4.11
N ILE A 298 -7.35 -8.35 -3.27
CA ILE A 298 -6.23 -9.22 -3.58
C ILE A 298 -6.49 -10.59 -2.98
N LEU A 299 -6.33 -11.61 -3.78
CA LEU A 299 -6.32 -13.00 -3.33
C LEU A 299 -5.17 -13.76 -3.97
N THR A 300 -4.71 -14.78 -3.30
CA THR A 300 -3.71 -15.70 -3.81
C THR A 300 -4.31 -17.10 -3.84
N PHE A 301 -4.04 -17.86 -4.89
CA PHE A 301 -4.45 -19.26 -4.95
C PHE A 301 -3.30 -20.13 -5.43
N GLU A 302 -3.32 -21.36 -5.03
CA GLU A 302 -2.34 -22.37 -5.40
C GLU A 302 -3.02 -23.48 -6.20
N VAL A 303 -2.40 -23.85 -7.31
CA VAL A 303 -2.87 -24.94 -8.17
C VAL A 303 -2.05 -26.21 -7.92
N ASP A 304 -2.50 -27.35 -8.49
CA ASP A 304 -1.89 -28.66 -8.25
C ASP A 304 -0.50 -28.83 -8.89
N SER A 305 -0.18 -28.07 -9.94
CA SER A 305 1.09 -28.17 -10.67
C SER A 305 1.58 -26.84 -11.24
N LYS A 306 2.87 -26.76 -11.47
CA LYS A 306 3.52 -25.64 -12.16
C LYS A 306 3.05 -25.49 -13.60
N GLU A 307 2.86 -26.61 -14.28
CA GLU A 307 2.38 -26.65 -15.66
C GLU A 307 0.99 -26.03 -15.78
N ARG A 308 0.12 -26.27 -14.79
CA ARG A 308 -1.18 -25.63 -14.72
C ARG A 308 -1.06 -24.14 -14.44
N ALA A 309 -0.19 -23.73 -13.54
CA ALA A 309 0.06 -22.30 -13.29
C ALA A 309 0.48 -21.57 -14.58
N TYR A 310 1.39 -22.16 -15.36
CA TYR A 310 1.80 -21.61 -16.64
C TYR A 310 0.66 -21.61 -17.65
N HIS A 311 -0.09 -22.71 -17.72
CA HIS A 311 -1.25 -22.77 -18.62
C HIS A 311 -2.27 -21.67 -18.35
N ILE A 312 -2.59 -21.40 -17.08
CA ILE A 312 -3.47 -20.30 -16.69
C ILE A 312 -2.92 -18.97 -17.17
N LEU A 313 -1.66 -18.66 -16.81
CA LEU A 313 -1.02 -17.38 -17.13
C LEU A 313 -0.97 -17.08 -18.65
N GLU A 314 -0.73 -18.13 -19.45
CA GLU A 314 -0.57 -18.00 -20.91
C GLU A 314 -1.91 -18.02 -21.68
N ASN A 315 -3.01 -18.44 -21.04
CA ASN A 315 -4.27 -18.68 -21.75
C ASN A 315 -5.46 -17.86 -21.25
N VAL A 316 -5.38 -17.15 -20.10
CA VAL A 316 -6.39 -16.15 -19.72
C VAL A 316 -6.52 -15.09 -20.81
N LYS A 317 -7.74 -14.61 -21.05
CA LYS A 317 -8.02 -13.67 -22.14
C LYS A 317 -8.50 -12.31 -21.66
N LEU A 318 -9.35 -12.29 -20.66
CA LEU A 318 -9.86 -11.08 -20.04
C LEU A 318 -8.93 -10.59 -18.94
N ILE A 319 -8.51 -11.50 -18.06
CA ILE A 319 -7.56 -11.26 -17.02
C ILE A 319 -6.18 -11.03 -17.64
N GLN A 320 -5.48 -9.96 -17.23
CA GLN A 320 -4.19 -9.63 -17.82
C GLN A 320 -3.04 -10.21 -16.98
N PHE A 321 -2.14 -10.98 -17.61
CA PHE A 321 -0.90 -11.40 -16.97
C PHE A 321 0.08 -10.23 -16.93
N ALA A 322 0.09 -9.52 -15.83
CA ALA A 322 0.88 -8.31 -15.64
C ALA A 322 1.29 -8.13 -14.17
N GLU A 323 2.38 -7.41 -13.96
CA GLU A 323 2.77 -6.94 -12.64
C GLU A 323 1.92 -5.75 -12.23
N SER A 324 1.76 -5.52 -10.95
CA SER A 324 0.97 -4.49 -10.29
C SER A 324 -0.33 -5.04 -9.68
N LEU A 325 -1.16 -4.14 -9.17
CA LEU A 325 -2.43 -4.44 -8.52
C LEU A 325 -3.26 -3.17 -8.30
N GLY A 326 -4.52 -3.35 -7.92
CA GLY A 326 -5.38 -2.26 -7.42
C GLY A 326 -5.91 -1.33 -8.50
N GLY A 327 -5.76 -1.70 -9.78
CA GLY A 327 -6.40 -1.02 -10.90
C GLY A 327 -7.85 -1.41 -11.10
N THR A 328 -8.48 -0.80 -12.09
CA THR A 328 -9.84 -1.14 -12.54
C THR A 328 -9.88 -2.47 -13.28
N GLU A 329 -8.80 -2.86 -13.93
CA GLU A 329 -8.63 -4.13 -14.62
C GLU A 329 -8.11 -5.22 -13.68
N THR A 330 -8.59 -6.44 -13.88
CA THR A 330 -8.12 -7.63 -13.16
C THR A 330 -6.76 -8.08 -13.68
N LEU A 331 -5.79 -8.20 -12.77
CA LEU A 331 -4.43 -8.64 -13.07
C LEU A 331 -4.11 -9.95 -12.36
N ILE A 332 -3.46 -10.87 -13.08
CA ILE A 332 -2.86 -12.07 -12.52
C ILE A 332 -1.35 -11.95 -12.54
N THR A 333 -0.70 -12.30 -11.43
CA THR A 333 0.75 -12.19 -11.24
C THR A 333 1.32 -13.54 -10.86
N TYR A 334 2.51 -13.85 -11.35
CA TYR A 334 3.30 -15.02 -10.95
C TYR A 334 4.41 -14.56 -9.99
N PRO A 335 4.23 -14.66 -8.66
CA PRO A 335 5.12 -14.05 -7.69
C PRO A 335 6.58 -14.45 -7.85
N ILE A 336 6.86 -15.71 -8.10
CA ILE A 336 8.22 -16.28 -8.17
C ILE A 336 9.10 -15.68 -9.30
N THR A 337 8.52 -15.16 -10.38
CA THR A 337 9.27 -14.53 -11.47
C THR A 337 9.10 -13.01 -11.56
N GLN A 338 8.20 -12.45 -10.76
CA GLN A 338 7.86 -11.02 -10.78
C GLN A 338 8.14 -10.37 -9.43
N THR A 339 7.15 -10.31 -8.55
CA THR A 339 7.24 -9.53 -7.30
C THR A 339 8.27 -10.05 -6.30
N HIS A 340 8.62 -11.35 -6.36
CA HIS A 340 9.54 -12.05 -5.44
C HIS A 340 10.71 -12.73 -6.17
N ALA A 341 11.00 -12.29 -7.40
CA ALA A 341 12.07 -12.87 -8.21
C ALA A 341 13.49 -12.70 -7.61
N ASP A 342 13.65 -11.72 -6.73
CA ASP A 342 14.93 -11.42 -6.07
C ASP A 342 15.15 -12.23 -4.78
N LEU A 343 14.14 -12.98 -4.31
CA LEU A 343 14.29 -13.84 -3.11
C LEU A 343 15.07 -15.11 -3.42
N SER A 344 15.88 -15.55 -2.46
CA SER A 344 16.53 -16.86 -2.51
C SER A 344 15.49 -17.99 -2.41
N LYS A 345 15.90 -19.19 -2.84
CA LYS A 345 15.03 -20.36 -2.72
C LYS A 345 14.64 -20.65 -1.27
N GLU A 346 15.58 -20.47 -0.34
CA GLU A 346 15.38 -20.66 1.10
C GLU A 346 14.34 -19.67 1.65
N GLU A 347 14.34 -18.44 1.19
CA GLU A 347 13.34 -17.41 1.56
C GLU A 347 11.97 -17.74 0.97
N LEU A 348 11.91 -18.14 -0.29
CA LEU A 348 10.64 -18.58 -0.93
C LEU A 348 10.05 -19.78 -0.19
N ASP A 349 10.86 -20.80 0.11
CA ASP A 349 10.42 -22.02 0.82
C ASP A 349 9.95 -21.68 2.25
N ARG A 350 10.67 -20.81 2.97
CA ARG A 350 10.29 -20.36 4.32
C ARG A 350 8.95 -19.62 4.30
N ASN A 351 8.72 -18.76 3.32
CA ASN A 351 7.48 -18.01 3.18
C ASN A 351 6.33 -18.85 2.61
N GLY A 352 6.60 -20.07 2.15
CA GLY A 352 5.61 -20.95 1.53
C GLY A 352 5.21 -20.52 0.11
N ILE A 353 6.07 -19.73 -0.56
CA ILE A 353 5.85 -19.26 -1.94
C ILE A 353 6.38 -20.35 -2.90
N THR A 354 5.46 -21.06 -3.52
CA THR A 354 5.77 -22.16 -4.45
C THR A 354 5.63 -21.70 -5.90
N ASP A 355 6.15 -22.51 -6.84
CA ASP A 355 5.98 -22.31 -8.28
C ASP A 355 4.55 -22.63 -8.79
N ARG A 356 3.62 -22.86 -7.88
CA ARG A 356 2.21 -23.13 -8.15
C ARG A 356 1.29 -22.00 -7.68
N ILE A 357 1.86 -20.94 -7.08
CA ILE A 357 1.11 -19.81 -6.53
C ILE A 357 0.88 -18.74 -7.59
N LEU A 358 -0.36 -18.29 -7.67
CA LEU A 358 -0.82 -17.19 -8.50
C LEU A 358 -1.50 -16.14 -7.64
N ARG A 359 -1.14 -14.87 -7.80
CA ARG A 359 -1.81 -13.76 -7.12
C ARG A 359 -2.76 -13.05 -8.08
N LEU A 360 -4.01 -12.87 -7.68
CA LEU A 360 -5.03 -12.17 -8.44
C LEU A 360 -5.35 -10.83 -7.78
N SER A 361 -5.19 -9.74 -8.51
CA SER A 361 -5.70 -8.42 -8.17
C SER A 361 -7.01 -8.22 -8.91
N VAL A 362 -8.12 -8.38 -8.20
CA VAL A 362 -9.44 -8.34 -8.81
C VAL A 362 -9.88 -6.90 -9.03
N GLY A 363 -10.33 -6.60 -10.25
CA GLY A 363 -10.84 -5.32 -10.70
C GLY A 363 -12.37 -5.21 -10.60
N ILE A 364 -12.92 -4.30 -11.41
CA ILE A 364 -14.35 -3.93 -11.35
C ILE A 364 -15.19 -4.47 -12.51
N GLU A 365 -14.65 -5.37 -13.31
CA GLU A 365 -15.35 -6.05 -14.41
C GLU A 365 -16.57 -6.85 -13.90
N GLY A 366 -17.30 -7.49 -14.77
CA GLY A 366 -18.33 -8.45 -14.39
C GLY A 366 -17.70 -9.69 -13.74
N ALA A 367 -18.11 -10.04 -12.52
CA ALA A 367 -17.55 -11.19 -11.82
C ALA A 367 -17.75 -12.50 -12.58
N GLU A 368 -18.89 -12.66 -13.23
CA GLU A 368 -19.25 -13.82 -14.02
C GLU A 368 -18.33 -13.99 -15.24
N ASP A 369 -17.90 -12.88 -15.86
CA ASP A 369 -16.97 -12.90 -16.99
C ASP A 369 -15.56 -13.31 -16.54
N LEU A 370 -15.11 -12.78 -15.39
CA LEU A 370 -13.83 -13.16 -14.79
C LEU A 370 -13.79 -14.63 -14.38
N ILE A 371 -14.89 -15.12 -13.79
CA ILE A 371 -15.04 -16.53 -13.43
C ILE A 371 -15.03 -17.43 -14.68
N ALA A 372 -15.72 -17.03 -15.75
CA ALA A 372 -15.72 -17.77 -17.00
C ALA A 372 -14.34 -17.84 -17.66
N ASP A 373 -13.55 -16.75 -17.57
CA ASP A 373 -12.17 -16.73 -18.08
C ASP A 373 -11.27 -17.69 -17.28
N LEU A 374 -11.39 -17.69 -15.93
CA LEU A 374 -10.66 -18.65 -15.08
C LEU A 374 -11.12 -20.10 -15.30
N GLU A 375 -12.43 -20.35 -15.41
CA GLU A 375 -12.97 -21.70 -15.62
C GLU A 375 -12.46 -22.33 -16.93
N ALA A 376 -12.31 -21.51 -17.97
CA ALA A 376 -11.82 -21.96 -19.27
C ALA A 376 -10.37 -22.46 -19.26
N VAL A 377 -9.56 -22.04 -18.28
CA VAL A 377 -8.11 -22.34 -18.20
C VAL A 377 -7.72 -23.19 -16.99
N LEU A 378 -8.63 -23.42 -16.04
CA LEU A 378 -8.36 -24.25 -14.86
C LEU A 378 -8.43 -25.76 -15.14
N LYS A 379 -9.04 -26.18 -16.24
CA LYS A 379 -9.23 -27.61 -16.59
C LYS A 379 -8.04 -28.21 -17.29
#